data_b9f57878d6062a161ed1d8a293a208b4
#
_entry.id   b9f57878d6062a161ed1d8a293a208b4
#
_cell.length_a   1.000
_cell.length_b   1.000
_cell.length_c   1.000
_cell.angle_alpha   90.00
_cell.angle_beta   90.00
_cell.angle_gamma   90.00
#
_symmetry.space_group_name_H-M   'P 1'
#
loop_
_entity.id
_entity.type
_entity.pdbx_description
1 polymer ?
#
loop_
_entity_poly.entity_id
_entity_poly.type
_entity_poly.pdbx_seq_one_letter_code
_entity_poly.pdbx_strand_id
1 'polypeptide(L)'
;HTVGSVCDLDLAHAVRALRALEAELTRREQLSAAVHASDIRDMVNPPPRLIVVIDEFHALKDQLPDYVNRLVRIASLGRSLGMYLIACTQNPMGQVSADMKANMSVSICLRVRDRLQSCELLGDGRAADLSPAMPGAAFCNDSEQVTAFRCATARDIDAVCRQIAFASRFV
;
A
#
# COMPACT_ATOMS: atom_id res chain seq x y z
N HIS A 1 -16.15 1.94 5.80
CA HIS A 1 -15.15 1.28 4.95
C HIS A 1 -13.83 1.00 5.68
N THR A 2 -13.58 1.61 6.84
CA THR A 2 -12.42 1.32 7.69
C THR A 2 -12.77 0.16 8.62
N VAL A 3 -11.99 -0.92 8.57
CA VAL A 3 -12.18 -2.11 9.42
C VAL A 3 -11.33 -2.08 10.67
N GLY A 4 -10.29 -1.24 10.72
CA GLY A 4 -9.43 -1.03 11.87
C GLY A 4 -8.34 -0.01 11.60
N SER A 5 -7.77 0.53 12.66
CA SER A 5 -6.59 1.38 12.64
C SER A 5 -5.67 1.00 13.79
N VAL A 6 -4.36 1.15 13.59
CA VAL A 6 -3.33 0.83 14.57
C VAL A 6 -2.41 2.03 14.69
N CYS A 7 -2.14 2.46 15.91
CA CYS A 7 -1.15 3.48 16.20
C CYS A 7 0.23 2.82 16.33
N ASP A 8 1.27 3.50 15.85
CA ASP A 8 2.67 3.10 15.94
C ASP A 8 3.17 2.92 17.39
N LEU A 9 2.51 3.56 18.35
CA LEU A 9 2.82 3.45 19.78
C LEU A 9 2.29 2.16 20.43
N ASP A 10 1.40 1.40 19.76
CA ASP A 10 0.82 0.15 20.28
C ASP A 10 1.32 -1.06 19.49
N LEU A 11 2.55 -1.49 19.81
CA LEU A 11 3.16 -2.67 19.15
C LEU A 11 2.36 -3.96 19.37
N ALA A 12 1.70 -4.12 20.52
CA ALA A 12 0.89 -5.29 20.77
C ALA A 12 -0.34 -5.31 19.85
N HIS A 13 -0.94 -4.17 19.59
CA HIS A 13 -2.02 -4.03 18.62
C HIS A 13 -1.53 -4.26 17.19
N ALA A 14 -0.35 -3.75 16.82
CA ALA A 14 0.25 -4.00 15.52
C ALA A 14 0.45 -5.50 15.27
N VAL A 15 1.00 -6.23 16.24
CA VAL A 15 1.17 -7.70 16.14
C VAL A 15 -0.17 -8.43 16.01
N ARG A 16 -1.20 -8.01 16.76
CA ARG A 16 -2.55 -8.59 16.62
C ARG A 16 -3.14 -8.32 15.23
N ALA A 17 -2.97 -7.10 14.71
CA ALA A 17 -3.43 -6.74 13.36
C ALA A 17 -2.75 -7.61 12.29
N LEU A 18 -1.44 -7.84 12.40
CA LEU A 18 -0.71 -8.71 11.48
C LEU A 18 -1.27 -10.15 11.50
N ARG A 19 -1.51 -10.71 12.69
CA ARG A 19 -2.12 -12.04 12.82
C ARG A 19 -3.51 -12.10 12.21
N ALA A 20 -4.30 -11.04 12.36
CA ALA A 20 -5.61 -10.94 11.72
C ALA A 20 -5.52 -10.91 10.19
N LEU A 21 -4.53 -10.19 9.63
CA LEU A 21 -4.27 -10.17 8.19
C LEU A 21 -3.81 -11.54 7.66
N GLU A 22 -2.98 -12.26 8.40
CA GLU A 22 -2.57 -13.63 8.05
C GLU A 22 -3.76 -14.61 8.09
N ALA A 23 -4.61 -14.51 9.10
CA ALA A 23 -5.82 -15.31 9.19
C ALA A 23 -6.79 -15.00 8.04
N GLU A 24 -6.94 -13.72 7.66
CA GLU A 24 -7.77 -13.31 6.53
C GLU A 24 -7.18 -13.81 5.19
N LEU A 25 -5.87 -13.79 5.02
CA LEU A 25 -5.22 -14.38 3.85
C LEU A 25 -5.58 -15.87 3.73
N THR A 26 -5.37 -16.65 4.81
CA THR A 26 -5.71 -18.07 4.83
C THR A 26 -7.19 -18.33 4.58
N ARG A 27 -8.09 -17.51 5.14
CA ARG A 27 -9.53 -17.61 4.87
C ARG A 27 -9.84 -17.41 3.39
N ARG A 28 -9.21 -16.45 2.73
CA ARG A 28 -9.40 -16.18 1.30
C ARG A 28 -8.83 -17.28 0.41
N GLU A 29 -7.69 -17.85 0.79
CA GLU A 29 -7.12 -19.01 0.12
C GLU A 29 -8.10 -20.19 0.15
N GLN A 30 -8.70 -20.48 1.31
CA GLN A 30 -9.70 -21.53 1.47
C GLN A 30 -10.95 -21.28 0.62
N LEU A 31 -11.46 -20.03 0.59
CA LEU A 31 -12.58 -19.66 -0.25
C LEU A 31 -12.27 -19.84 -1.73
N SER A 32 -11.07 -19.42 -2.16
CA SER A 32 -10.61 -19.58 -3.54
C SER A 32 -10.52 -21.04 -3.96
N ALA A 33 -9.92 -21.86 -3.09
CA ALA A 33 -9.79 -23.30 -3.30
C ALA A 33 -11.16 -24.02 -3.38
N ALA A 34 -12.12 -23.61 -2.54
CA ALA A 34 -13.45 -24.22 -2.49
C ALA A 34 -14.26 -24.03 -3.79
N VAL A 35 -13.98 -22.95 -4.54
CA VAL A 35 -14.65 -22.65 -5.83
C VAL A 35 -13.71 -22.85 -7.03
N HIS A 36 -12.51 -23.39 -6.82
CA HIS A 36 -11.48 -23.60 -7.84
C HIS A 36 -11.12 -22.33 -8.62
N ALA A 37 -11.20 -21.16 -7.98
CA ALA A 37 -10.81 -19.89 -8.58
C ALA A 37 -9.35 -19.58 -8.28
N SER A 38 -8.60 -19.06 -9.25
CA SER A 38 -7.22 -18.61 -9.07
C SER A 38 -7.11 -17.12 -8.69
N ASP A 39 -8.19 -16.37 -8.93
CA ASP A 39 -8.30 -14.94 -8.61
C ASP A 39 -9.71 -14.64 -8.09
N ILE A 40 -9.83 -13.70 -7.16
CA ILE A 40 -11.15 -13.32 -6.62
C ILE A 40 -12.08 -12.76 -7.69
N ARG A 41 -11.55 -12.24 -8.80
CA ARG A 41 -12.34 -11.72 -9.92
C ARG A 41 -13.11 -12.81 -10.64
N ASP A 42 -12.70 -14.06 -10.50
CA ASP A 42 -13.34 -15.23 -11.11
C ASP A 42 -14.43 -15.82 -10.21
N MET A 43 -14.59 -15.31 -8.99
CA MET A 43 -15.60 -15.77 -8.05
C MET A 43 -16.96 -15.09 -8.31
N VAL A 44 -18.03 -15.84 -8.15
CA VAL A 44 -19.42 -15.30 -8.25
C VAL A 44 -19.70 -14.29 -7.15
N ASN A 45 -19.23 -14.56 -5.94
CA ASN A 45 -19.35 -13.67 -4.76
C ASN A 45 -17.97 -13.43 -4.16
N PRO A 46 -17.15 -12.55 -4.73
CA PRO A 46 -15.80 -12.29 -4.25
C PRO A 46 -15.83 -11.57 -2.89
N PRO A 47 -14.90 -11.86 -1.99
CA PRO A 47 -14.75 -11.05 -0.78
C PRO A 47 -14.37 -9.61 -1.15
N PRO A 48 -14.77 -8.60 -0.36
CA PRO A 48 -14.38 -7.22 -0.59
C PRO A 48 -12.86 -7.08 -0.64
N ARG A 49 -12.36 -6.18 -1.48
CA ARG A 49 -10.93 -5.86 -1.49
C ARG A 49 -10.50 -5.27 -0.16
N LEU A 50 -9.37 -5.74 0.37
CA LEU A 50 -8.76 -5.24 1.60
C LEU A 50 -7.51 -4.46 1.24
N ILE A 51 -7.45 -3.19 1.66
CA ILE A 51 -6.29 -2.33 1.46
C ILE A 51 -5.68 -2.07 2.83
N VAL A 52 -4.41 -2.43 2.98
CA VAL A 52 -3.59 -2.13 4.16
C VAL A 52 -2.74 -0.93 3.84
N VAL A 53 -2.89 0.14 4.60
CA VAL A 53 -2.07 1.36 4.46
C VAL A 53 -1.14 1.45 5.66
N ILE A 54 0.14 1.60 5.40
CA ILE A 54 1.16 1.82 6.43
C ILE A 54 1.78 3.18 6.16
N ASP A 55 1.53 4.12 7.05
CA ASP A 55 2.21 5.41 7.05
C ASP A 55 3.53 5.25 7.83
N GLU A 56 4.62 5.73 7.25
CA GLU A 56 5.97 5.66 7.79
C GLU A 56 6.41 4.24 8.23
N PHE A 57 6.44 3.30 7.29
CA PHE A 57 6.79 1.89 7.57
C PHE A 57 8.20 1.71 8.14
N HIS A 58 9.08 2.70 8.00
CA HIS A 58 10.43 2.69 8.56
C HIS A 58 10.41 2.55 10.09
N ALA A 59 9.55 3.31 10.77
CA ALA A 59 9.42 3.24 12.22
C ALA A 59 9.01 1.84 12.72
N LEU A 60 8.14 1.17 11.97
CA LEU A 60 7.74 -0.22 12.26
C LEU A 60 8.87 -1.22 12.02
N LYS A 61 9.67 -1.01 10.97
CA LYS A 61 10.78 -1.91 10.63
C LYS A 61 11.86 -1.93 11.72
N ASP A 62 12.14 -0.79 12.31
CA ASP A 62 13.16 -0.67 13.39
C ASP A 62 12.70 -1.37 14.67
N GLN A 63 11.41 -1.29 15.00
CA GLN A 63 10.86 -1.86 16.23
C GLN A 63 10.44 -3.34 16.05
N LEU A 64 10.01 -3.71 14.85
CA LEU A 64 9.52 -5.04 14.49
C LEU A 64 10.09 -5.46 13.13
N PRO A 65 11.37 -5.87 13.03
CA PRO A 65 12.04 -6.13 11.75
C PRO A 65 11.29 -7.14 10.86
N ASP A 66 10.74 -8.19 11.44
CA ASP A 66 10.00 -9.22 10.69
C ASP A 66 8.60 -8.77 10.26
N TYR A 67 8.06 -7.75 10.88
CA TYR A 67 6.68 -7.28 10.64
C TYR A 67 6.48 -6.83 9.19
N VAL A 68 7.37 -5.98 8.70
CA VAL A 68 7.31 -5.46 7.33
C VAL A 68 7.48 -6.58 6.31
N ASN A 69 8.43 -7.49 6.54
CA ASN A 69 8.65 -8.63 5.65
C ASN A 69 7.40 -9.53 5.56
N ARG A 70 6.73 -9.78 6.69
CA ARG A 70 5.48 -10.55 6.73
C ARG A 70 4.35 -9.85 5.99
N LEU A 71 4.22 -8.51 6.13
CA LEU A 71 3.23 -7.72 5.38
C LEU A 71 3.50 -7.74 3.88
N VAL A 72 4.75 -7.60 3.45
CA VAL A 72 5.14 -7.70 2.04
C VAL A 72 4.79 -9.08 1.49
N ARG A 73 5.04 -10.14 2.25
CA ARG A 73 4.64 -11.50 1.88
C ARG A 73 3.13 -11.64 1.75
N ILE A 74 2.35 -11.10 2.71
CA ILE A 74 0.89 -11.09 2.64
C ILE A 74 0.40 -10.36 1.38
N ALA A 75 1.00 -9.21 1.06
CA ALA A 75 0.64 -8.45 -0.13
C ALA A 75 0.96 -9.19 -1.44
N SER A 76 2.10 -9.88 -1.49
CA SER A 76 2.50 -10.68 -2.64
C SER A 76 1.52 -11.83 -2.90
N LEU A 77 1.24 -12.65 -1.88
CA LEU A 77 0.31 -13.77 -1.97
C LEU A 77 -1.15 -13.32 -2.10
N GLY A 78 -1.50 -12.22 -1.44
CA GLY A 78 -2.86 -11.71 -1.36
C GLY A 78 -3.35 -10.98 -2.62
N ARG A 79 -2.49 -10.69 -3.59
CA ARG A 79 -2.86 -9.93 -4.79
C ARG A 79 -4.03 -10.55 -5.54
N SER A 80 -3.93 -11.83 -5.87
CA SER A 80 -5.02 -12.59 -6.52
C SER A 80 -6.23 -12.79 -5.60
N LEU A 81 -6.04 -12.63 -4.29
CA LEU A 81 -7.07 -12.75 -3.25
C LEU A 81 -7.64 -11.40 -2.82
N GLY A 82 -7.30 -10.31 -3.55
CA GLY A 82 -7.81 -8.96 -3.31
C GLY A 82 -7.29 -8.29 -2.04
N MET A 83 -6.09 -8.64 -1.59
CA MET A 83 -5.40 -7.97 -0.49
C MET A 83 -4.23 -7.12 -1.06
N TYR A 84 -4.20 -5.84 -0.74
CA TYR A 84 -3.24 -4.88 -1.27
C TYR A 84 -2.54 -4.13 -0.15
N LEU A 85 -1.27 -3.79 -0.35
CA LEU A 85 -0.46 -3.02 0.59
C LEU A 85 -0.06 -1.69 -0.06
N ILE A 86 -0.25 -0.60 0.68
CA ILE A 86 0.31 0.72 0.39
C ILE A 86 1.27 1.05 1.53
N ALA A 87 2.56 1.07 1.24
CA ALA A 87 3.60 1.41 2.20
C ALA A 87 4.17 2.80 1.89
N CYS A 88 4.08 3.71 2.85
CA CYS A 88 4.58 5.07 2.73
C CYS A 88 5.84 5.26 3.59
N THR A 89 6.77 6.08 3.11
CA THR A 89 7.94 6.51 3.88
C THR A 89 8.43 7.88 3.42
N GLN A 90 8.95 8.65 4.33
CA GLN A 90 9.63 9.91 4.03
C GLN A 90 11.11 9.72 3.69
N ASN A 91 11.70 8.58 4.06
CA ASN A 91 13.08 8.24 3.76
C ASN A 91 13.20 6.84 3.13
N PRO A 92 13.19 6.73 1.79
CA PRO A 92 13.29 5.43 1.12
C PRO A 92 14.70 4.81 1.19
N MET A 93 15.75 5.60 1.49
CA MET A 93 17.14 5.16 1.41
C MET A 93 17.44 3.98 2.34
N GLY A 94 17.82 2.86 1.75
CA GLY A 94 18.14 1.62 2.48
C GLY A 94 16.95 0.97 3.19
N GLN A 95 15.75 1.52 3.04
CA GLN A 95 14.53 1.00 3.68
C GLN A 95 13.75 0.05 2.76
N VAL A 96 13.82 0.30 1.46
CA VAL A 96 13.16 -0.54 0.45
C VAL A 96 14.07 -1.73 0.15
N SER A 97 13.73 -2.89 0.69
CA SER A 97 14.49 -4.13 0.46
C SER A 97 14.30 -4.64 -0.97
N ALA A 98 15.19 -5.53 -1.40
CA ALA A 98 15.07 -6.20 -2.70
C ALA A 98 13.74 -6.96 -2.82
N ASP A 99 13.29 -7.60 -1.73
CA ASP A 99 12.00 -8.31 -1.68
C ASP A 99 10.82 -7.34 -1.82
N MET A 100 10.89 -6.15 -1.21
CA MET A 100 9.87 -5.11 -1.41
C MET A 100 9.82 -4.69 -2.88
N LYS A 101 10.97 -4.41 -3.51
CA LYS A 101 11.04 -4.03 -4.93
C LYS A 101 10.46 -5.12 -5.83
N ALA A 102 10.76 -6.38 -5.55
CA ALA A 102 10.26 -7.51 -6.34
C ALA A 102 8.75 -7.72 -6.22
N ASN A 103 8.15 -7.36 -5.08
CA ASN A 103 6.74 -7.62 -4.79
C ASN A 103 5.84 -6.38 -4.91
N MET A 104 6.41 -5.17 -4.96
CA MET A 104 5.68 -3.91 -5.12
C MET A 104 5.88 -3.38 -6.53
N SER A 105 4.90 -3.62 -7.40
CA SER A 105 4.98 -3.29 -8.83
C SER A 105 4.79 -1.80 -9.14
N VAL A 106 4.33 -1.01 -8.19
CA VAL A 106 4.08 0.42 -8.38
C VAL A 106 4.81 1.21 -7.30
N SER A 107 5.60 2.18 -7.72
CA SER A 107 6.25 3.16 -6.84
C SER A 107 5.79 4.57 -7.18
N ILE A 108 5.35 5.32 -6.17
CA ILE A 108 4.98 6.72 -6.31
C ILE A 108 6.00 7.56 -5.55
N CYS A 109 6.64 8.49 -6.25
CA CYS A 109 7.63 9.38 -5.68
C CYS A 109 7.18 10.83 -5.83
N LEU A 110 6.84 11.46 -4.71
CA LEU A 110 6.65 12.91 -4.63
C LEU A 110 8.02 13.59 -4.64
N ARG A 111 8.04 14.92 -4.54
CA ARG A 111 9.29 15.67 -4.46
C ARG A 111 10.14 15.18 -3.30
N VAL A 112 11.38 14.81 -3.59
CA VAL A 112 12.42 14.44 -2.62
C VAL A 112 13.54 15.50 -2.64
N ARG A 113 14.38 15.50 -1.60
CA ARG A 113 15.50 16.45 -1.50
C ARG A 113 16.73 15.97 -2.26
N ASP A 114 16.94 14.66 -2.32
CA ASP A 114 18.14 14.04 -2.87
C ASP A 114 17.78 13.19 -4.09
N ARG A 115 18.61 13.31 -5.12
CA ARG A 115 18.50 12.49 -6.35
C ARG A 115 18.62 10.99 -6.06
N LEU A 116 19.41 10.60 -5.05
CA LEU A 116 19.54 9.20 -4.65
C LEU A 116 18.21 8.63 -4.13
N GLN A 117 17.43 9.42 -3.37
CA GLN A 117 16.09 9.02 -2.93
C GLN A 117 15.14 8.79 -4.11
N SER A 118 15.24 9.63 -5.14
CA SER A 118 14.49 9.44 -6.38
C SER A 118 14.92 8.16 -7.12
N CYS A 119 16.23 7.94 -7.25
CA CYS A 119 16.77 6.76 -7.90
C CYS A 119 16.35 5.46 -7.22
N GLU A 120 16.20 5.47 -5.90
CA GLU A 120 15.77 4.29 -5.13
C GLU A 120 14.38 3.80 -5.55
N LEU A 121 13.46 4.73 -5.87
CA LEU A 121 12.07 4.45 -6.19
C LEU A 121 11.76 4.44 -7.69
N LEU A 122 12.40 5.33 -8.45
CA LEU A 122 12.09 5.55 -9.86
C LEU A 122 13.15 4.97 -10.81
N GLY A 123 14.35 4.66 -10.30
CA GLY A 123 15.51 4.33 -11.13
C GLY A 123 16.26 5.54 -11.66
N ASP A 124 15.74 6.75 -11.46
CA ASP A 124 16.39 8.01 -11.88
C ASP A 124 16.15 9.17 -10.90
N GLY A 125 16.83 10.30 -11.10
CA GLY A 125 16.84 11.43 -10.16
C GLY A 125 15.74 12.48 -10.37
N ARG A 126 14.78 12.27 -11.26
CA ARG A 126 13.82 13.31 -11.71
C ARG A 126 12.91 13.87 -10.62
N ALA A 127 12.57 13.09 -9.58
CA ALA A 127 11.70 13.58 -8.50
C ALA A 127 12.36 14.65 -7.62
N ALA A 128 13.70 14.71 -7.60
CA ALA A 128 14.42 15.79 -6.93
C ALA A 128 14.30 17.15 -7.67
N ASP A 129 14.02 17.11 -8.97
CA ASP A 129 13.90 18.31 -9.82
C ASP A 129 12.45 18.88 -9.79
N LEU A 130 11.51 18.23 -9.10
CA LEU A 130 10.14 18.73 -8.92
C LEU A 130 10.15 20.07 -8.17
N SER A 131 9.44 21.08 -8.72
CA SER A 131 9.35 22.39 -8.09
C SER A 131 8.61 22.36 -6.76
N PRO A 132 9.14 22.98 -5.69
CA PRO A 132 8.41 23.13 -4.43
C PRO A 132 7.15 23.98 -4.57
N ALA A 133 7.03 24.79 -5.63
CA ALA A 133 5.84 25.58 -5.93
C ALA A 133 4.69 24.76 -6.54
N MET A 134 4.92 23.46 -6.82
CA MET A 134 3.92 22.54 -7.36
C MET A 134 3.60 21.42 -6.36
N PRO A 135 2.85 21.70 -5.30
CA PRO A 135 2.47 20.67 -4.33
C PRO A 135 1.64 19.58 -5.01
N GLY A 136 1.91 18.33 -4.62
CA GLY A 136 1.25 17.16 -5.17
C GLY A 136 1.80 16.70 -6.52
N ALA A 137 2.79 17.37 -7.12
CA ALA A 137 3.49 16.85 -8.28
C ALA A 137 4.28 15.59 -7.89
N ALA A 138 4.20 14.56 -8.71
CA ALA A 138 4.77 13.26 -8.42
C ALA A 138 5.07 12.50 -9.71
N PHE A 139 5.84 11.43 -9.56
CA PHE A 139 6.05 10.42 -10.60
C PHE A 139 5.54 9.05 -10.11
N CYS A 140 4.94 8.32 -11.01
CA CYS A 140 4.56 6.93 -10.84
C CYS A 140 5.44 6.05 -11.72
N ASN A 141 6.12 5.08 -11.11
CA ASN A 141 6.81 4.01 -11.81
C ASN A 141 5.98 2.73 -11.65
N ASP A 142 5.47 2.19 -12.75
CA ASP A 142 4.69 0.95 -12.79
C ASP A 142 5.52 -0.26 -13.27
N SER A 143 6.84 -0.15 -13.25
CA SER A 143 7.84 -1.10 -13.74
C SER A 143 8.00 -1.14 -15.27
N GLU A 144 7.10 -0.54 -16.04
CA GLU A 144 7.20 -0.41 -17.50
C GLU A 144 7.64 1.01 -17.89
N GLN A 145 7.09 2.00 -17.22
CA GLN A 145 7.38 3.42 -17.49
C GLN A 145 7.28 4.29 -16.24
N VAL A 146 7.91 5.45 -16.32
CA VAL A 146 7.79 6.50 -15.31
C VAL A 146 6.93 7.64 -15.84
N THR A 147 5.74 7.78 -15.27
CA THR A 147 4.74 8.78 -15.70
C THR A 147 4.62 9.91 -14.68
N ALA A 148 4.66 11.15 -15.14
CA ALA A 148 4.39 12.31 -14.30
C ALA A 148 2.89 12.48 -14.06
N PHE A 149 2.51 12.83 -12.84
CA PHE A 149 1.13 13.14 -12.50
C PHE A 149 1.04 14.18 -11.38
N ARG A 150 -0.16 14.61 -11.05
CA ARG A 150 -0.42 15.49 -9.93
C ARG A 150 -1.52 14.91 -9.06
N CYS A 151 -1.25 14.80 -7.75
CA CYS A 151 -2.24 14.39 -6.77
C CYS A 151 -3.39 15.39 -6.72
N ALA A 152 -4.60 14.87 -6.61
CA ALA A 152 -5.77 15.70 -6.34
C ALA A 152 -5.73 16.22 -4.90
N THR A 153 -6.34 17.39 -4.70
CA THR A 153 -6.49 17.97 -3.36
C THR A 153 -7.86 17.60 -2.80
N ALA A 154 -7.88 16.88 -1.70
CA ALA A 154 -9.10 16.66 -0.94
C ALA A 154 -9.31 17.85 0.01
N ARG A 155 -10.28 18.72 -0.29
CA ARG A 155 -10.58 19.92 0.52
C ARG A 155 -11.54 19.63 1.68
N ASP A 156 -12.43 18.67 1.49
CA ASP A 156 -13.43 18.26 2.49
C ASP A 156 -13.47 16.72 2.53
N ILE A 157 -12.65 16.16 3.41
CA ILE A 157 -12.55 14.70 3.58
C ILE A 157 -13.87 14.13 4.10
N ASP A 158 -14.56 14.85 5.01
CA ASP A 158 -15.83 14.40 5.56
C ASP A 158 -16.92 14.32 4.49
N ALA A 159 -16.97 15.29 3.56
CA ALA A 159 -17.90 15.24 2.43
C ALA A 159 -17.61 14.03 1.52
N VAL A 160 -16.34 13.76 1.21
CA VAL A 160 -15.93 12.58 0.43
C VAL A 160 -16.32 11.29 1.14
N CYS A 161 -16.05 11.17 2.43
CA CYS A 161 -16.43 10.00 3.23
C CYS A 161 -17.94 9.77 3.26
N ARG A 162 -18.73 10.85 3.39
CA ARG A 162 -20.21 10.78 3.32
C ARG A 162 -20.70 10.30 1.95
N GLN A 163 -20.09 10.79 0.86
CA GLN A 163 -20.43 10.37 -0.50
C GLN A 163 -20.12 8.88 -0.73
N ILE A 164 -18.96 8.40 -0.29
CA ILE A 164 -18.59 6.98 -0.37
C ILE A 164 -19.56 6.12 0.44
N ALA A 165 -19.87 6.52 1.69
CA ALA A 165 -20.79 5.80 2.54
C ALA A 165 -22.23 5.77 1.98
N PHE A 166 -22.66 6.83 1.29
CA PHE A 166 -23.94 6.89 0.59
C PHE A 166 -23.94 5.96 -0.62
N ALA A 167 -22.93 6.04 -1.47
CA ALA A 167 -22.85 5.22 -2.68
C ALA A 167 -22.87 3.72 -2.37
N SER A 168 -22.21 3.29 -1.27
CA SER A 168 -22.16 1.87 -0.87
C SER A 168 -23.51 1.29 -0.40
N ARG A 169 -24.54 2.11 -0.21
CA ARG A 169 -25.90 1.64 0.13
C ARG A 169 -26.69 1.20 -1.10
N PHE A 170 -26.20 1.49 -2.30
CA PHE A 170 -26.87 1.21 -3.57
C PHE A 170 -26.14 0.15 -4.42
N VAL A 171 -25.08 -0.46 -3.87
CA VAL A 171 -24.34 -1.57 -4.43
C VAL A 171 -24.59 -2.81 -3.56
#